data_6607f47857712bbd41d0c8c28aa0b0e7
#
_entry.id   6607f47857712bbd41d0c8c28aa0b0e7
#
_cell.length_a   1.000
_cell.length_b   1.000
_cell.length_c   1.000
_cell.angle_alpha   90.00
_cell.angle_beta   90.00
_cell.angle_gamma   90.00
#
_symmetry.space_group_name_H-M   'P 1'
#
loop_
_entity.id
_entity.type
_entity.pdbx_description
1 polymer ?
#
loop_
_entity_poly.entity_id
_entity_poly.type
_entity_poly.pdbx_seq_one_letter_code
_entity_poly.pdbx_strand_id
1 'polypeptide(L)'
;MLPTELTLRTTKDGIRLVNVPVKEVESLCKPLRSWKSLSSDEANRHLKEFYDADCLRIKTTIKLSHATDAGFNLFGQRMIGYDMNSNTLNGRFYSPQDPTSMELSADIYIDRTSIEVFIDGGLYSYSMERRPDTNNKEGLHFWGNRIEVKDLQVFSVESIW
;
A
#
# COMPACT_ATOMS: atom_id res chain seq x y z
N MET A 1 2.73 -12.16 10.96
CA MET A 1 1.47 -11.36 10.97
C MET A 1 1.60 -10.31 12.06
N LEU A 2 1.36 -9.04 11.74
CA LEU A 2 1.39 -7.95 12.72
C LEU A 2 0.22 -8.05 13.69
N PRO A 3 0.39 -7.67 14.96
CA PRO A 3 -0.72 -7.48 15.87
C PRO A 3 -1.59 -6.31 15.40
N THR A 4 -2.90 -6.52 15.39
CA THR A 4 -3.88 -5.57 14.88
C THR A 4 -5.02 -5.34 15.87
N GLU A 5 -5.62 -4.16 15.79
CA GLU A 5 -6.82 -3.78 16.52
C GLU A 5 -8.02 -3.78 15.57
N LEU A 6 -9.14 -4.35 16.04
CA LEU A 6 -10.41 -4.35 15.31
C LEU A 6 -11.33 -3.31 15.92
N THR A 7 -11.81 -2.39 15.07
CA THR A 7 -12.76 -1.36 15.48
C THR A 7 -13.92 -1.26 14.51
N LEU A 8 -15.01 -0.61 14.91
CA LEU A 8 -16.14 -0.29 14.03
C LEU A 8 -16.04 1.17 13.59
N ARG A 9 -16.25 1.41 12.29
CA ARG A 9 -16.28 2.74 11.71
C ARG A 9 -17.55 2.93 10.91
N THR A 10 -18.20 4.08 11.10
CA THR A 10 -19.29 4.51 10.21
C THR A 10 -18.68 5.00 8.89
N THR A 11 -19.13 4.43 7.79
CA THR A 11 -18.72 4.77 6.43
C THR A 11 -19.95 5.18 5.61
N LYS A 12 -19.75 5.63 4.39
CA LYS A 12 -20.87 5.89 3.44
C LYS A 12 -21.73 4.65 3.15
N ASP A 13 -21.12 3.44 3.28
CA ASP A 13 -21.79 2.16 3.04
C ASP A 13 -22.29 1.51 4.34
N GLY A 14 -22.41 2.27 5.43
CA GLY A 14 -22.84 1.80 6.76
C GLY A 14 -21.68 1.52 7.71
N ILE A 15 -21.96 0.78 8.77
CA ILE A 15 -20.96 0.41 9.77
C ILE A 15 -20.11 -0.74 9.22
N ARG A 16 -18.81 -0.55 9.23
CA ARG A 16 -17.82 -1.53 8.74
C ARG A 16 -16.80 -1.85 9.81
N LEU A 17 -16.34 -3.10 9.80
CA LEU A 17 -15.19 -3.51 10.59
C LEU A 17 -13.91 -2.94 9.97
N VAL A 18 -13.05 -2.38 10.80
CA VAL A 18 -11.75 -1.81 10.43
C VAL A 18 -10.67 -2.57 11.17
N ASN A 19 -9.63 -2.97 10.46
CA ASN A 19 -8.48 -3.68 10.97
C ASN A 19 -7.22 -2.85 10.75
N VAL A 20 -6.58 -2.38 11.82
CA VAL A 20 -5.37 -1.54 11.74
C VAL A 20 -4.26 -2.11 12.63
N PRO A 21 -2.98 -1.88 12.28
CA PRO A 21 -1.88 -2.20 13.17
C PRO A 21 -2.03 -1.50 14.52
N VAL A 22 -1.67 -2.19 15.60
CA VAL A 22 -1.65 -1.56 16.94
C VAL A 22 -0.61 -0.46 17.01
N LYS A 23 -0.79 0.52 17.93
CA LYS A 23 0.09 1.69 18.05
C LYS A 23 1.54 1.33 18.35
N GLU A 24 1.79 0.23 19.03
CA GLU A 24 3.11 -0.27 19.33
C GLU A 24 3.94 -0.58 18.09
N VAL A 25 3.29 -1.05 17.02
CA VAL A 25 3.95 -1.28 15.72
C VAL A 25 4.40 0.05 15.10
N GLU A 26 3.64 1.12 15.27
CA GLU A 26 4.06 2.44 14.77
C GLU A 26 5.33 2.96 15.43
N SER A 27 5.54 2.66 16.71
CA SER A 27 6.75 3.07 17.46
C SER A 27 8.04 2.43 16.94
N LEU A 28 7.93 1.31 16.23
CA LEU A 28 9.06 0.62 15.58
C LEU A 28 9.44 1.22 14.22
N CYS A 29 8.62 2.13 13.72
CA CYS A 29 8.80 2.71 12.40
C CYS A 29 9.56 4.04 12.47
N LYS A 30 10.73 4.12 11.82
CA LYS A 30 11.50 5.37 11.71
C LYS A 30 11.38 5.95 10.30
N PRO A 31 11.01 7.24 10.17
CA PRO A 31 10.85 7.85 8.86
C PRO A 31 12.21 7.92 8.14
N LEU A 32 12.24 7.49 6.88
CA LEU A 32 13.39 7.55 6.00
C LEU A 32 13.23 8.65 4.96
N ARG A 33 12.12 8.63 4.22
CA ARG A 33 11.84 9.56 3.11
C ARG A 33 10.35 9.89 3.04
N SER A 34 10.07 11.06 2.47
CA SER A 34 8.70 11.51 2.18
C SER A 34 8.68 12.38 0.94
N TRP A 35 7.72 12.15 0.05
CA TRP A 35 7.48 12.91 -1.17
C TRP A 35 6.00 13.15 -1.39
N LYS A 36 5.67 14.18 -2.15
CA LYS A 36 4.29 14.55 -2.49
C LYS A 36 4.16 14.86 -3.98
N SER A 37 3.00 14.55 -4.53
CA SER A 37 2.60 14.91 -5.88
C SER A 37 3.59 14.45 -6.94
N LEU A 38 3.84 13.14 -6.98
CA LEU A 38 4.75 12.49 -7.93
C LEU A 38 3.94 11.83 -9.04
N SER A 39 4.48 11.80 -10.25
CA SER A 39 4.11 10.82 -11.25
C SER A 39 4.57 9.42 -10.81
N SER A 40 3.98 8.36 -11.39
CA SER A 40 4.44 6.99 -11.14
C SER A 40 5.92 6.79 -11.46
N ASP A 41 6.42 7.39 -12.53
CA ASP A 41 7.82 7.27 -12.93
C ASP A 41 8.78 7.95 -11.94
N GLU A 42 8.39 9.10 -11.38
CA GLU A 42 9.16 9.77 -10.33
C GLU A 42 9.17 8.96 -9.05
N ALA A 43 8.01 8.45 -8.62
CA ALA A 43 7.89 7.59 -7.45
C ALA A 43 8.77 6.33 -7.62
N ASN A 44 8.73 5.69 -8.78
CA ASN A 44 9.52 4.49 -9.08
C ASN A 44 11.03 4.78 -9.07
N ARG A 45 11.47 5.96 -9.53
CA ARG A 45 12.88 6.36 -9.43
C ARG A 45 13.33 6.51 -7.98
N HIS A 46 12.52 7.12 -7.12
CA HIS A 46 12.82 7.25 -5.70
C HIS A 46 12.83 5.91 -4.97
N LEU A 47 11.92 5.01 -5.31
CA LEU A 47 11.82 3.70 -4.67
C LEU A 47 13.02 2.78 -4.96
N LYS A 48 13.83 3.05 -5.99
CA LYS A 48 15.07 2.29 -6.26
C LYS A 48 16.08 2.35 -5.12
N GLU A 49 16.05 3.41 -4.30
CA GLU A 49 16.89 3.53 -3.09
C GLU A 49 16.65 2.38 -2.09
N PHE A 50 15.47 1.77 -2.13
CA PHE A 50 15.04 0.73 -1.19
C PHE A 50 15.05 -0.68 -1.80
N TYR A 51 15.74 -0.88 -2.91
CA TYR A 51 15.76 -2.14 -3.64
C TYR A 51 16.17 -3.33 -2.78
N ASP A 52 17.20 -3.16 -1.95
CA ASP A 52 17.76 -4.21 -1.09
C ASP A 52 17.20 -4.21 0.34
N ALA A 53 16.17 -3.42 0.61
CA ALA A 53 15.61 -3.31 1.94
C ALA A 53 14.75 -4.53 2.30
N ASP A 54 15.04 -5.12 3.46
CA ASP A 54 14.34 -6.31 3.95
C ASP A 54 13.02 -5.98 4.68
N CYS A 55 13.04 -4.90 5.49
CA CYS A 55 11.93 -4.55 6.36
C CYS A 55 11.57 -3.08 6.15
N LEU A 56 10.40 -2.81 5.58
CA LEU A 56 9.91 -1.47 5.29
C LEU A 56 8.44 -1.31 5.71
N ARG A 57 8.08 -0.09 6.07
CA ARG A 57 6.70 0.38 6.04
C ARG A 57 6.57 1.44 4.95
N ILE A 58 5.54 1.33 4.13
CA ILE A 58 5.25 2.28 3.06
C ILE A 58 3.84 2.81 3.26
N LYS A 59 3.72 4.12 3.44
CA LYS A 59 2.44 4.81 3.38
C LYS A 59 2.34 5.53 2.05
N THR A 60 1.24 5.36 1.35
CA THR A 60 1.02 6.03 0.07
C THR A 60 -0.45 6.36 -0.15
N THR A 61 -0.70 7.40 -0.92
CA THR A 61 -2.02 7.73 -1.47
C THR A 61 -1.90 7.83 -2.98
N ILE A 62 -2.67 7.00 -3.67
CA ILE A 62 -2.71 6.94 -5.13
C ILE A 62 -4.03 7.55 -5.60
N LYS A 63 -3.95 8.48 -6.54
CA LYS A 63 -5.12 9.03 -7.21
C LYS A 63 -5.41 8.25 -8.49
N LEU A 64 -6.62 7.71 -8.58
CA LEU A 64 -7.05 6.77 -9.62
C LEU A 64 -7.96 7.41 -10.68
N SER A 65 -8.22 8.71 -10.62
CA SER A 65 -9.27 9.40 -11.37
C SER A 65 -9.21 9.25 -12.90
N HIS A 66 -8.08 8.80 -13.43
CA HIS A 66 -7.89 8.59 -14.87
C HIS A 66 -7.27 7.22 -15.21
N ALA A 67 -7.10 6.36 -14.20
CA ALA A 67 -6.53 5.03 -14.37
C ALA A 67 -7.62 4.03 -14.75
N THR A 68 -7.35 3.17 -15.72
CA THR A 68 -8.19 2.00 -16.00
C THR A 68 -7.85 0.86 -15.04
N ASP A 69 -6.59 0.70 -14.76
CA ASP A 69 -6.03 -0.19 -13.76
C ASP A 69 -4.75 0.43 -13.20
N ALA A 70 -4.46 0.12 -11.95
CA ALA A 70 -3.32 0.66 -11.24
C ALA A 70 -2.92 -0.26 -10.08
N GLY A 71 -1.67 -0.17 -9.65
CA GLY A 71 -1.25 -0.92 -8.50
C GLY A 71 0.17 -0.64 -8.04
N PHE A 72 0.58 -1.47 -7.09
CA PHE A 72 1.89 -1.40 -6.48
C PHE A 72 2.41 -2.82 -6.25
N ASN A 73 3.59 -3.09 -6.76
CA ASN A 73 4.25 -4.40 -6.73
C ASN A 73 5.55 -4.36 -5.91
N LEU A 74 5.97 -5.53 -5.44
CA LEU A 74 7.30 -5.80 -4.93
C LEU A 74 7.92 -6.95 -5.74
N PHE A 75 8.98 -6.70 -6.51
CA PHE A 75 9.62 -7.69 -7.38
C PHE A 75 8.61 -8.47 -8.25
N GLY A 76 7.69 -7.75 -8.89
CA GLY A 76 6.62 -8.34 -9.68
C GLY A 76 5.45 -8.94 -8.88
N GLN A 77 5.62 -9.19 -7.59
CA GLN A 77 4.52 -9.64 -6.73
C GLN A 77 3.53 -8.50 -6.49
N ARG A 78 2.28 -8.71 -6.86
CA ARG A 78 1.21 -7.72 -6.70
C ARG A 78 0.84 -7.57 -5.23
N MET A 79 1.13 -6.40 -4.67
CA MET A 79 0.64 -6.00 -3.35
C MET A 79 -0.71 -5.30 -3.45
N ILE A 80 -0.87 -4.41 -4.41
CA ILE A 80 -2.12 -3.70 -4.70
C ILE A 80 -2.38 -3.81 -6.19
N GLY A 81 -3.60 -4.15 -6.56
CA GLY A 81 -4.07 -4.13 -7.93
C GLY A 81 -5.54 -3.73 -8.01
N TYR A 82 -5.78 -2.51 -8.48
CA TYR A 82 -7.11 -1.97 -8.70
C TYR A 82 -7.48 -2.08 -10.18
N ASP A 83 -8.67 -2.60 -10.46
CA ASP A 83 -9.28 -2.64 -11.77
C ASP A 83 -10.57 -1.81 -11.74
N MET A 84 -10.58 -0.71 -12.53
CA MET A 84 -11.71 0.21 -12.59
C MET A 84 -12.91 -0.39 -13.32
N ASN A 85 -12.70 -1.27 -14.31
CA ASN A 85 -13.80 -1.84 -15.08
C ASN A 85 -14.68 -2.75 -14.24
N SER A 86 -14.06 -3.50 -13.33
CA SER A 86 -14.77 -4.40 -12.40
C SER A 86 -14.99 -3.80 -11.01
N ASN A 87 -14.45 -2.60 -10.72
CA ASN A 87 -14.39 -2.01 -9.39
C ASN A 87 -13.85 -3.00 -8.34
N THR A 88 -12.73 -3.62 -8.65
CA THR A 88 -12.13 -4.58 -7.74
C THR A 88 -10.72 -4.17 -7.30
N LEU A 89 -10.40 -4.52 -6.06
CA LEU A 89 -9.07 -4.44 -5.48
C LEU A 89 -8.60 -5.88 -5.20
N ASN A 90 -7.56 -6.31 -5.90
CA ASN A 90 -7.08 -7.69 -5.86
C ASN A 90 -8.21 -8.73 -6.05
N GLY A 91 -9.12 -8.47 -7.00
CA GLY A 91 -10.25 -9.35 -7.33
C GLY A 91 -11.42 -9.32 -6.36
N ARG A 92 -11.41 -8.44 -5.35
CA ARG A 92 -12.53 -8.23 -4.42
C ARG A 92 -13.17 -6.88 -4.67
N PHE A 93 -14.49 -6.81 -4.57
CA PHE A 93 -15.22 -5.54 -4.72
C PHE A 93 -14.61 -4.46 -3.82
N TYR A 94 -14.33 -3.30 -4.41
CA TYR A 94 -13.77 -2.13 -3.74
C TYR A 94 -14.63 -0.90 -4.02
N SER A 95 -14.93 -0.15 -2.96
CA SER A 95 -15.65 1.12 -3.04
C SER A 95 -14.80 2.21 -2.39
N PRO A 96 -14.24 3.15 -3.18
CA PRO A 96 -13.48 4.27 -2.64
C PRO A 96 -14.31 5.03 -1.59
N GLN A 97 -13.68 5.44 -0.49
CA GLN A 97 -14.40 6.17 0.57
C GLN A 97 -14.89 7.53 0.12
N ASP A 98 -14.13 8.18 -0.73
CA ASP A 98 -14.56 9.38 -1.44
C ASP A 98 -14.56 9.11 -2.97
N PRO A 99 -15.72 8.86 -3.56
CA PRO A 99 -15.82 8.63 -5.01
C PRO A 99 -15.51 9.87 -5.84
N THR A 100 -15.45 11.06 -5.26
CA THR A 100 -15.12 12.30 -5.99
C THR A 100 -13.61 12.47 -6.13
N SER A 101 -12.85 12.13 -5.10
CA SER A 101 -11.38 12.19 -5.16
C SER A 101 -10.77 10.99 -5.88
N MET A 102 -11.45 9.85 -5.87
CA MET A 102 -10.94 8.57 -6.40
C MET A 102 -9.56 8.26 -5.85
N GLU A 103 -9.35 8.46 -4.57
CA GLU A 103 -8.09 8.20 -3.88
C GLU A 103 -8.14 6.84 -3.17
N LEU A 104 -7.03 6.12 -3.26
CA LEU A 104 -6.75 4.90 -2.52
C LEU A 104 -5.58 5.16 -1.59
N SER A 105 -5.80 5.10 -0.29
CA SER A 105 -4.72 5.18 0.69
C SER A 105 -4.27 3.78 1.10
N ALA A 106 -2.97 3.57 1.22
CA ALA A 106 -2.40 2.30 1.61
C ALA A 106 -1.33 2.48 2.70
N ASP A 107 -1.33 1.56 3.65
CA ASP A 107 -0.29 1.37 4.66
C ASP A 107 0.21 -0.07 4.54
N ILE A 108 1.47 -0.25 4.13
CA ILE A 108 2.02 -1.53 3.72
C ILE A 108 3.23 -1.83 4.59
N TYR A 109 3.23 -2.99 5.21
CA TYR A 109 4.37 -3.51 5.96
C TYR A 109 4.98 -4.68 5.19
N ILE A 110 6.26 -4.56 4.90
CA ILE A 110 7.05 -5.57 4.20
C ILE A 110 8.06 -6.10 5.21
N ASP A 111 8.04 -7.40 5.42
CA ASP A 111 9.00 -8.14 6.22
C ASP A 111 9.71 -9.17 5.32
N ARG A 112 10.69 -9.86 5.85
CA ARG A 112 11.46 -10.89 5.12
C ARG A 112 10.59 -11.99 4.54
N THR A 113 9.49 -12.34 5.21
CA THR A 113 8.65 -13.47 4.85
C THR A 113 7.21 -13.11 4.53
N SER A 114 6.76 -11.92 4.92
CA SER A 114 5.35 -11.50 4.79
C SER A 114 5.19 -10.07 4.32
N ILE A 115 4.05 -9.81 3.70
CA ILE A 115 3.59 -8.47 3.33
C ILE A 115 2.19 -8.31 3.90
N GLU A 116 1.96 -7.21 4.61
CA GLU A 116 0.65 -6.88 5.17
C GLU A 116 0.19 -5.53 4.63
N VAL A 117 -1.02 -5.49 4.13
CA VAL A 117 -1.57 -4.33 3.41
C VAL A 117 -2.87 -3.90 4.07
N PHE A 118 -2.95 -2.61 4.39
CA PHE A 118 -4.12 -1.96 4.98
C PHE A 118 -4.54 -0.81 4.06
N ILE A 119 -5.74 -0.91 3.49
CA ILE A 119 -6.27 0.07 2.54
C ILE A 119 -7.37 0.88 3.23
N ASP A 120 -7.41 2.19 2.94
CA ASP A 120 -8.39 3.16 3.44
C ASP A 120 -8.52 3.12 4.96
N GLY A 121 -7.33 3.14 5.61
CA GLY A 121 -7.24 3.07 7.06
C GLY A 121 -7.79 1.77 7.62
N GLY A 122 -7.58 0.65 6.94
CA GLY A 122 -7.90 -0.69 7.41
C GLY A 122 -9.32 -1.18 7.08
N LEU A 123 -10.07 -0.48 6.22
CA LEU A 123 -11.36 -0.98 5.71
C LEU A 123 -11.20 -2.22 4.85
N TYR A 124 -10.06 -2.34 4.18
CA TYR A 124 -9.64 -3.54 3.47
C TYR A 124 -8.25 -3.90 3.97
N SER A 125 -8.08 -5.12 4.42
CA SER A 125 -6.78 -5.62 4.88
C SER A 125 -6.55 -7.04 4.42
N TYR A 126 -5.31 -7.37 4.14
CA TYR A 126 -4.91 -8.72 3.78
C TYR A 126 -3.41 -8.91 4.03
N SER A 127 -3.03 -10.16 4.22
CA SER A 127 -1.65 -10.60 4.39
C SER A 127 -1.29 -11.56 3.27
N MET A 128 -0.05 -11.54 2.85
CA MET A 128 0.49 -12.47 1.88
C MET A 128 1.92 -12.88 2.24
N GLU A 129 2.33 -14.03 1.80
CA GLU A 129 3.72 -14.45 1.85
C GLU A 129 4.54 -13.60 0.88
N ARG A 130 5.72 -13.12 1.32
CA ARG A 130 6.67 -12.44 0.44
C ARG A 130 7.33 -13.48 -0.47
N ARG A 131 7.08 -13.38 -1.76
CA ARG A 131 7.61 -14.27 -2.81
C ARG A 131 8.30 -13.43 -3.87
N PRO A 132 9.52 -12.94 -3.62
CA PRO A 132 10.24 -12.13 -4.59
C PRO A 132 10.57 -12.97 -5.83
N ASP A 133 10.24 -12.42 -7.01
CA ASP A 133 10.76 -12.98 -8.25
C ASP A 133 12.17 -12.46 -8.45
N THR A 134 13.16 -13.33 -8.28
CA THR A 134 14.58 -13.01 -8.41
C THR A 134 14.98 -12.56 -9.82
N ASN A 135 14.15 -12.81 -10.83
CA ASN A 135 14.35 -12.33 -12.19
C ASN A 135 13.79 -10.92 -12.41
N ASN A 136 12.86 -10.48 -11.58
CA ASN A 136 12.32 -9.12 -11.64
C ASN A 136 13.31 -8.13 -11.02
N LYS A 137 13.66 -7.07 -11.76
CA LYS A 137 14.63 -6.04 -11.35
C LYS A 137 13.95 -4.72 -10.94
N GLU A 138 12.63 -4.66 -10.92
CA GLU A 138 11.91 -3.41 -10.64
C GLU A 138 11.89 -3.07 -9.15
N GLY A 139 11.96 -4.08 -8.26
CA GLY A 139 11.85 -3.87 -6.82
C GLY A 139 10.44 -3.42 -6.43
N LEU A 140 10.36 -2.33 -5.68
CA LEU A 140 9.12 -1.62 -5.39
C LEU A 140 8.71 -0.78 -6.61
N HIS A 141 7.51 -1.02 -7.15
CA HIS A 141 7.10 -0.43 -8.40
C HIS A 141 5.60 -0.12 -8.48
N PHE A 142 5.27 1.15 -8.70
CA PHE A 142 3.92 1.57 -9.09
C PHE A 142 3.71 1.28 -10.56
N TRP A 143 2.56 0.73 -10.90
CA TRP A 143 2.16 0.48 -12.29
C TRP A 143 0.74 0.99 -12.53
N GLY A 144 0.45 1.26 -13.77
CA GLY A 144 -0.85 1.77 -14.22
C GLY A 144 -0.70 3.03 -15.07
N ASN A 145 -1.73 3.30 -15.86
CA ASN A 145 -1.73 4.45 -16.76
C ASN A 145 -2.38 5.65 -16.04
N ARG A 146 -1.71 6.80 -16.05
CA ARG A 146 -2.20 8.08 -15.53
C ARG A 146 -2.52 8.09 -14.03
N ILE A 147 -1.75 7.36 -13.24
CA ILE A 147 -1.82 7.46 -11.78
C ILE A 147 -0.96 8.62 -11.28
N GLU A 148 -1.42 9.27 -10.23
CA GLU A 148 -0.67 10.26 -9.45
C GLU A 148 -0.43 9.70 -8.05
N VAL A 149 0.81 9.71 -7.60
CA VAL A 149 1.19 9.36 -6.22
C VAL A 149 1.18 10.65 -5.41
N LYS A 150 0.06 10.93 -4.72
CA LYS A 150 -0.14 12.18 -3.98
C LYS A 150 0.74 12.29 -2.74
N ASP A 151 0.96 11.15 -2.08
CA ASP A 151 1.81 11.03 -0.90
C ASP A 151 2.54 9.71 -0.94
N LEU A 152 3.83 9.73 -0.65
CA LEU A 152 4.68 8.54 -0.54
C LEU A 152 5.63 8.74 0.62
N GLN A 153 5.51 7.88 1.63
CA GLN A 153 6.37 7.89 2.81
C GLN A 153 6.97 6.50 3.00
N VAL A 154 8.26 6.45 3.25
CA VAL A 154 8.99 5.21 3.50
C VAL A 154 9.62 5.28 4.87
N PHE A 155 9.46 4.21 5.64
CA PHE A 155 9.98 4.02 6.97
C PHE A 155 10.79 2.73 7.03
N SER A 156 11.88 2.72 7.81
CA SER A 156 12.45 1.46 8.28
C SER A 156 11.59 0.90 9.41
N VAL A 157 11.55 -0.41 9.53
CA VAL A 157 10.90 -1.09 10.66
C VAL A 157 11.99 -1.76 11.49
N GLU A 158 12.10 -1.38 12.75
CA GLU A 158 13.09 -1.96 13.66
C GLU A 158 12.60 -3.30 14.19
N SER A 159 13.53 -4.25 14.31
CA SER A 159 13.25 -5.50 15.02
C SER A 159 13.15 -5.23 16.53
N ILE A 160 12.21 -5.92 17.16
CA ILE A 160 12.09 -5.96 18.63
C ILE A 160 12.89 -7.10 19.25
N TRP A 161 13.61 -7.87 18.44
CA TRP A 161 14.46 -9.02 18.82
C TRP A 161 15.93 -8.73 18.59
#